data_d962c260e3e33fcdde7f69441bbef2e1
#
_entry.id   d962c260e3e33fcdde7f69441bbef2e1
#
_cell.length_a   1.000
_cell.length_b   1.000
_cell.length_c   1.000
_cell.angle_alpha   90.00
_cell.angle_beta   90.00
_cell.angle_gamma   90.00
#
_symmetry.space_group_name_H-M   'P 1'
#
loop_
_entity.id
_entity.type
_entity.pdbx_description
1 polymer ?
#
loop_
_entity_poly.entity_id
_entity_poly.type
_entity_poly.pdbx_seq_one_letter_code
_entity_poly.pdbx_strand_id
1 'polypeptide(L)'
;MRTIVIIPARYASTRFPGKALKKLSIGGGRYKSLIQLSWESATKIKSVKEIFIATDDKRIQVEAETFGAKVIMTSEDCMNGTERCAEAIENINFDGDLVINFQGDAPLTPAWFVEDLIQVFKKDANAQIATPVLRLDTIALKAFKLDRSNGRVGGTTVVFD
;
A
#
# COMPACT_ATOMS: atom_id res chain seq x y z
N MET A 1 -13.01 -17.01 -0.56
CA MET A 1 -12.45 -15.96 0.29
C MET A 1 -12.68 -14.63 -0.41
N ARG A 2 -13.52 -13.78 0.14
CA ARG A 2 -13.84 -12.45 -0.37
C ARG A 2 -12.75 -11.49 0.13
N THR A 3 -11.95 -10.98 -0.80
CA THR A 3 -10.76 -10.17 -0.53
C THR A 3 -10.90 -8.78 -1.13
N ILE A 4 -10.49 -7.76 -0.39
CA ILE A 4 -10.48 -6.37 -0.81
C ILE A 4 -9.07 -5.78 -0.68
N VAL A 5 -8.71 -4.86 -1.58
CA VAL A 5 -7.50 -4.04 -1.45
C VAL A 5 -7.88 -2.62 -1.04
N ILE A 6 -7.29 -2.13 0.02
CA ILE A 6 -7.35 -0.73 0.42
C ILE A 6 -5.96 -0.11 0.26
N ILE A 7 -5.92 1.02 -0.43
CA ILE A 7 -4.70 1.81 -0.65
C ILE A 7 -4.81 3.07 0.21
N PRO A 8 -4.24 3.10 1.42
CA PRO A 8 -4.31 4.28 2.27
C PRO A 8 -3.41 5.39 1.71
N ALA A 9 -3.95 6.59 1.63
CA ALA A 9 -3.24 7.78 1.18
C ALA A 9 -3.64 9.00 2.00
N ARG A 10 -2.66 9.78 2.46
CA ARG A 10 -2.88 11.05 3.15
C ARG A 10 -2.07 12.16 2.51
N TYR A 11 -2.59 13.38 2.59
CA TYR A 11 -1.86 14.55 2.12
C TYR A 11 -0.81 15.00 3.14
N ALA A 12 -1.18 15.01 4.42
CA ALA A 12 -0.32 15.41 5.52
C ALA A 12 0.74 14.35 5.82
N SER A 13 1.86 14.43 5.11
CA SER A 13 3.06 13.65 5.39
C SER A 13 4.13 14.57 5.97
N THR A 14 4.64 14.28 7.16
CA THR A 14 5.63 15.11 7.85
C THR A 14 6.91 15.30 7.05
N ARG A 15 7.37 14.25 6.35
CA ARG A 15 8.60 14.28 5.54
C ARG A 15 8.40 14.86 4.14
N PHE A 16 7.23 14.67 3.55
CA PHE A 16 6.93 15.11 2.18
C PHE A 16 5.42 15.32 2.00
N PRO A 17 4.89 16.54 2.31
CA PRO A 17 3.48 16.84 2.10
C PRO A 17 3.04 16.63 0.65
N GLY A 18 1.84 16.08 0.45
CA GLY A 18 1.32 15.82 -0.88
C GLY A 18 2.03 14.72 -1.67
N LYS A 19 2.80 13.84 -1.00
CA LYS A 19 3.55 12.75 -1.63
C LYS A 19 2.70 11.93 -2.60
N ALA A 20 1.46 11.60 -2.22
CA ALA A 20 0.55 10.81 -3.04
C ALA A 20 0.26 11.45 -4.41
N LEU A 21 0.20 12.78 -4.47
CA LEU A 21 -0.08 13.55 -5.67
C LEU A 21 1.16 13.90 -6.50
N LYS A 22 2.37 13.55 -6.02
CA LYS A 22 3.61 13.84 -6.74
C LYS A 22 3.60 13.15 -8.10
N LYS A 23 3.76 13.93 -9.15
CA LYS A 23 3.86 13.43 -10.52
C LYS A 23 5.27 12.88 -10.78
N LEU A 24 5.32 11.63 -11.25
CA LEU A 24 6.54 10.94 -11.63
C LEU A 24 6.55 10.74 -13.14
N SER A 25 7.70 10.94 -13.77
CA SER A 25 7.87 10.68 -15.19
C SER A 25 7.82 9.17 -15.48
N ILE A 26 7.01 8.78 -16.44
CA ILE A 26 6.90 7.40 -16.94
C ILE A 26 7.47 7.23 -18.36
N GLY A 27 8.26 8.22 -18.79
CA GLY A 27 8.85 8.27 -20.13
C GLY A 27 7.92 8.89 -21.18
N GLY A 28 8.50 9.29 -22.30
CA GLY A 28 7.76 9.88 -23.43
C GLY A 28 7.02 11.19 -23.07
N GLY A 29 7.53 11.98 -22.14
CA GLY A 29 6.89 13.24 -21.70
C GLY A 29 5.62 13.04 -20.88
N ARG A 30 5.28 11.82 -20.50
CA ARG A 30 4.08 11.49 -19.70
C ARG A 30 4.40 11.43 -18.21
N TYR A 31 3.40 11.80 -17.41
CA TYR A 31 3.50 11.83 -15.95
C TYR A 31 2.28 11.17 -15.32
N LYS A 32 2.49 10.45 -14.23
CA LYS A 32 1.44 9.89 -13.38
C LYS A 32 1.70 10.26 -11.93
N SER A 33 0.64 10.43 -11.14
CA SER A 33 0.81 10.60 -9.70
C SER A 33 1.29 9.31 -9.04
N LEU A 34 1.96 9.43 -7.90
CA LEU A 34 2.43 8.28 -7.15
C LEU A 34 1.27 7.35 -6.77
N ILE A 35 0.14 7.94 -6.33
CA ILE A 35 -1.05 7.15 -5.99
C ILE A 35 -1.64 6.44 -7.21
N GLN A 36 -1.62 7.06 -8.41
CA GLN A 36 -2.04 6.41 -9.64
C GLN A 36 -1.18 5.19 -9.96
N LEU A 37 0.14 5.32 -9.83
CA LEU A 37 1.07 4.20 -10.08
C LEU A 37 0.87 3.06 -9.09
N SER A 38 0.64 3.36 -7.82
CA SER A 38 0.35 2.35 -6.79
C SER A 38 -0.99 1.65 -7.06
N TRP A 39 -2.02 2.40 -7.45
CA TRP A 39 -3.31 1.83 -7.84
C TRP A 39 -3.18 0.94 -9.09
N GLU A 40 -2.48 1.38 -10.12
CA GLU A 40 -2.22 0.57 -11.32
C GLU A 40 -1.42 -0.71 -11.02
N SER A 41 -0.55 -0.71 -10.01
CA SER A 41 0.10 -1.93 -9.54
C SER A 41 -0.88 -2.86 -8.85
N ALA A 42 -1.77 -2.34 -8.02
CA ALA A 42 -2.80 -3.12 -7.35
C ALA A 42 -3.81 -3.73 -8.33
N THR A 43 -4.17 -3.03 -9.42
CA THR A 43 -5.09 -3.56 -10.44
C THR A 43 -4.57 -4.79 -11.20
N LYS A 44 -3.27 -5.09 -11.09
CA LYS A 44 -2.67 -6.30 -11.68
C LYS A 44 -2.90 -7.56 -10.83
N ILE A 45 -3.43 -7.43 -9.61
CA ILE A 45 -3.75 -8.55 -8.72
C ILE A 45 -5.01 -9.23 -9.24
N LYS A 46 -4.88 -10.44 -9.75
CA LYS A 46 -5.98 -11.15 -10.45
C LYS A 46 -7.04 -11.70 -9.50
N SER A 47 -6.64 -12.07 -8.30
CA SER A 47 -7.54 -12.68 -7.30
C SER A 47 -8.40 -11.65 -6.53
N VAL A 48 -8.19 -10.36 -6.74
CA VAL A 48 -8.93 -9.28 -6.09
C VAL A 48 -9.72 -8.48 -7.13
N LYS A 49 -11.01 -8.25 -6.84
CA LYS A 49 -11.92 -7.50 -7.73
C LYS A 49 -12.23 -6.09 -7.23
N GLU A 50 -12.08 -5.85 -5.93
CA GLU A 50 -12.45 -4.59 -5.29
C GLU A 50 -11.18 -3.92 -4.74
N ILE A 51 -10.87 -2.76 -5.31
CA ILE A 51 -9.70 -1.95 -4.95
C ILE A 51 -10.18 -0.53 -4.69
N PHE A 52 -9.86 -0.01 -3.52
CA PHE A 52 -10.24 1.34 -3.11
C PHE A 52 -9.01 2.13 -2.67
N ILE A 53 -9.05 3.43 -2.90
CA ILE A 53 -8.14 4.38 -2.28
C ILE A 53 -8.88 4.96 -1.07
N ALA A 54 -8.27 4.87 0.11
CA ALA A 54 -8.80 5.46 1.34
C ALA A 54 -8.03 6.74 1.67
N THR A 55 -8.73 7.86 1.80
CA THR A 55 -8.10 9.16 2.01
C THR A 55 -8.99 10.13 2.80
N ASP A 56 -8.38 11.04 3.53
CA ASP A 56 -9.00 12.18 4.20
C ASP A 56 -9.00 13.46 3.33
N ASP A 57 -8.33 13.45 2.17
CA ASP A 57 -8.04 14.66 1.41
C ASP A 57 -8.77 14.71 0.06
N LYS A 58 -9.56 15.75 -0.14
CA LYS A 58 -10.31 15.99 -1.37
C LYS A 58 -9.44 16.04 -2.63
N ARG A 59 -8.21 16.52 -2.54
CA ARG A 59 -7.30 16.62 -3.70
C ARG A 59 -6.88 15.23 -4.15
N ILE A 60 -6.67 14.30 -3.20
CA ILE A 60 -6.36 12.90 -3.50
C ILE A 60 -7.59 12.21 -4.08
N GLN A 61 -8.78 12.48 -3.53
CA GLN A 61 -10.03 11.95 -4.09
C GLN A 61 -10.19 12.37 -5.55
N VAL A 62 -10.12 13.66 -5.84
CA VAL A 62 -10.28 14.20 -7.20
C VAL A 62 -9.25 13.60 -8.16
N GLU A 63 -7.98 13.53 -7.77
CA GLU A 63 -6.94 12.89 -8.59
C GLU A 63 -7.26 11.40 -8.83
N ALA A 64 -7.69 10.67 -7.81
CA ALA A 64 -8.02 9.25 -7.91
C ALA A 64 -9.18 8.97 -8.88
N GLU A 65 -10.20 9.80 -8.82
CA GLU A 65 -11.36 9.72 -9.70
C GLU A 65 -11.00 9.97 -11.17
N THR A 66 -9.96 10.79 -11.47
CA THR A 66 -9.52 11.05 -12.86
C THR A 66 -9.03 9.80 -13.59
N PHE A 67 -8.51 8.83 -12.87
CA PHE A 67 -8.05 7.56 -13.45
C PHE A 67 -8.95 6.36 -13.12
N GLY A 68 -10.18 6.63 -12.62
CA GLY A 68 -11.24 5.64 -12.42
C GLY A 68 -11.12 4.80 -11.14
N ALA A 69 -10.32 5.22 -10.16
CA ALA A 69 -10.26 4.54 -8.87
C ALA A 69 -11.50 4.83 -8.04
N LYS A 70 -11.97 3.82 -7.31
CA LYS A 70 -12.99 3.99 -6.27
C LYS A 70 -12.35 4.57 -5.02
N VAL A 71 -12.99 5.56 -4.41
CA VAL A 71 -12.46 6.24 -3.22
C VAL A 71 -13.39 6.07 -2.04
N ILE A 72 -12.81 5.84 -0.87
CA ILE A 72 -13.49 5.86 0.43
C ILE A 72 -12.90 7.05 1.20
N MET A 73 -13.75 7.99 1.58
CA MET A 73 -13.35 9.09 2.46
C MET A 73 -13.28 8.58 3.90
N THR A 74 -12.22 8.99 4.59
CA THR A 74 -11.93 8.62 5.98
C THR A 74 -11.61 9.87 6.79
N SER A 75 -11.60 9.74 8.12
CA SER A 75 -11.25 10.82 9.04
C SER A 75 -9.79 11.27 8.89
N GLU A 76 -9.54 12.54 9.20
CA GLU A 76 -8.19 13.11 9.38
C GLU A 76 -7.51 12.53 10.63
N ASP A 77 -8.27 11.99 11.59
CA ASP A 77 -7.78 11.44 12.85
C ASP A 77 -7.01 10.11 12.70
N CYS A 78 -7.12 9.44 11.54
CA CYS A 78 -6.35 8.23 11.28
C CYS A 78 -4.83 8.51 11.34
N MET A 79 -4.17 8.01 12.38
CA MET A 79 -2.75 8.26 12.63
C MET A 79 -1.82 7.57 11.63
N ASN A 80 -2.26 6.43 11.07
CA ASN A 80 -1.46 5.60 10.17
C ASN A 80 -2.33 4.92 9.11
N GLY A 81 -1.65 4.21 8.17
CA GLY A 81 -2.34 3.54 7.07
C GLY A 81 -3.23 2.38 7.50
N THR A 82 -2.89 1.70 8.61
CA THR A 82 -3.67 0.58 9.14
C THR A 82 -5.00 1.04 9.72
N GLU A 83 -4.98 2.10 10.52
CA GLU A 83 -6.21 2.72 11.04
C GLU A 83 -7.11 3.22 9.92
N ARG A 84 -6.52 3.84 8.87
CA ARG A 84 -7.26 4.29 7.71
C ARG A 84 -7.90 3.14 6.94
N CYS A 85 -7.21 2.00 6.84
CA CYS A 85 -7.81 0.79 6.27
C CYS A 85 -8.97 0.28 7.12
N ALA A 86 -8.83 0.27 8.45
CA ALA A 86 -9.89 -0.16 9.37
C ALA A 86 -11.14 0.72 9.22
N GLU A 87 -10.99 2.04 9.29
CA GLU A 87 -12.11 2.96 9.10
C GLU A 87 -12.74 2.81 7.70
N ALA A 88 -11.91 2.63 6.67
CA ALA A 88 -12.43 2.47 5.31
C ALA A 88 -13.32 1.23 5.17
N ILE A 89 -12.96 0.09 5.77
CA ILE A 89 -13.78 -1.13 5.73
C ILE A 89 -15.06 -0.99 6.56
N GLU A 90 -15.01 -0.25 7.65
CA GLU A 90 -16.21 0.09 8.45
C GLU A 90 -17.17 0.96 7.64
N ASN A 91 -16.67 2.02 6.97
CA ASN A 91 -17.48 2.95 6.19
C ASN A 91 -18.24 2.29 5.04
N ILE A 92 -17.71 1.19 4.48
CA ILE A 92 -18.39 0.42 3.42
C ILE A 92 -19.11 -0.82 3.93
N ASN A 93 -19.14 -1.05 5.23
CA ASN A 93 -19.70 -2.24 5.87
C ASN A 93 -19.17 -3.53 5.21
N PHE A 94 -17.85 -3.64 5.04
CA PHE A 94 -17.23 -4.79 4.40
C PHE A 94 -17.32 -6.02 5.31
N ASP A 95 -17.97 -7.06 4.82
CA ASP A 95 -18.21 -8.34 5.48
C ASP A 95 -17.38 -9.50 4.89
N GLY A 96 -16.26 -9.18 4.24
CA GLY A 96 -15.38 -10.17 3.62
C GLY A 96 -14.33 -10.75 4.57
N ASP A 97 -13.53 -11.66 4.03
CA ASP A 97 -12.60 -12.49 4.80
C ASP A 97 -11.20 -11.86 4.97
N LEU A 98 -10.76 -11.06 3.99
CA LEU A 98 -9.39 -10.57 3.95
C LEU A 98 -9.30 -9.13 3.43
N VAL A 99 -8.56 -8.30 4.15
CA VAL A 99 -8.22 -6.93 3.78
C VAL A 99 -6.72 -6.82 3.50
N ILE A 100 -6.38 -6.33 2.33
CA ILE A 100 -4.99 -6.06 1.93
C ILE A 100 -4.71 -4.58 2.06
N ASN A 101 -3.84 -4.23 2.99
CA ASN A 101 -3.30 -2.88 3.14
C ASN A 101 -2.17 -2.70 2.12
N PHE A 102 -2.49 -2.14 0.95
CA PHE A 102 -1.52 -1.91 -0.13
C PHE A 102 -1.02 -0.47 -0.06
N GLN A 103 0.25 -0.29 0.28
CA GLN A 103 0.79 1.03 0.54
C GLN A 103 0.72 1.97 -0.67
N GLY A 104 0.14 3.16 -0.47
CA GLY A 104 -0.05 4.17 -1.53
C GLY A 104 1.24 4.77 -2.08
N ASP A 105 2.39 4.49 -1.47
CA ASP A 105 3.72 4.94 -1.89
C ASP A 105 4.65 3.80 -2.34
N ALA A 106 4.08 2.63 -2.64
CA ALA A 106 4.80 1.44 -3.08
C ALA A 106 4.41 1.01 -4.51
N PRO A 107 4.64 1.86 -5.55
CA PRO A 107 4.19 1.62 -6.91
C PRO A 107 4.88 0.45 -7.61
N LEU A 108 5.97 -0.05 -7.04
CA LEU A 108 6.73 -1.17 -7.59
C LEU A 108 6.41 -2.51 -6.92
N THR A 109 5.42 -2.55 -6.02
CA THR A 109 5.00 -3.80 -5.39
C THR A 109 4.47 -4.77 -6.44
N PRO A 110 5.10 -5.94 -6.63
CA PRO A 110 4.65 -6.91 -7.62
C PRO A 110 3.30 -7.52 -7.21
N ALA A 111 2.41 -7.73 -8.17
CA ALA A 111 1.11 -8.36 -7.90
C ALA A 111 1.24 -9.76 -7.26
N TRP A 112 2.26 -10.52 -7.65
CA TRP A 112 2.50 -11.87 -7.12
C TRP A 112 2.81 -11.88 -5.61
N PHE A 113 3.39 -10.81 -5.04
CA PHE A 113 3.54 -10.67 -3.58
C PHE A 113 2.20 -10.78 -2.87
N VAL A 114 1.20 -10.08 -3.39
CA VAL A 114 -0.14 -10.08 -2.82
C VAL A 114 -0.84 -11.41 -3.06
N GLU A 115 -0.66 -12.00 -4.25
CA GLU A 115 -1.21 -13.33 -4.55
C GLU A 115 -0.65 -14.39 -3.60
N ASP A 116 0.65 -14.36 -3.30
CA ASP A 116 1.28 -15.29 -2.36
C ASP A 116 0.76 -15.09 -0.93
N LEU A 117 0.57 -13.84 -0.47
CA LEU A 117 -0.05 -13.56 0.83
C LEU A 117 -1.46 -14.13 0.91
N ILE A 118 -2.27 -13.97 -0.14
CA ILE A 118 -3.62 -14.54 -0.21
C ILE A 118 -3.57 -16.09 -0.09
N GLN A 119 -2.56 -16.74 -0.68
CA GLN A 119 -2.40 -18.18 -0.55
C GLN A 119 -2.04 -18.61 0.89
N VAL A 120 -1.33 -17.79 1.67
CA VAL A 120 -1.08 -18.07 3.09
C VAL A 120 -2.40 -18.24 3.84
N PHE A 121 -3.32 -17.28 3.71
CA PHE A 121 -4.62 -17.33 4.39
C PHE A 121 -5.53 -18.45 3.91
N LYS A 122 -5.36 -18.91 2.66
CA LYS A 122 -6.08 -20.10 2.16
C LYS A 122 -5.56 -21.39 2.74
N LYS A 123 -4.28 -21.45 3.10
CA LYS A 123 -3.62 -22.65 3.61
C LYS A 123 -3.67 -22.76 5.12
N ASP A 124 -3.69 -21.63 5.81
CA ASP A 124 -3.70 -21.55 7.27
C ASP A 124 -4.89 -20.70 7.75
N ALA A 125 -5.91 -21.38 8.22
CA ALA A 125 -7.12 -20.74 8.76
C ALA A 125 -6.88 -19.97 10.08
N ASN A 126 -5.74 -20.18 10.74
CA ASN A 126 -5.38 -19.48 11.98
C ASN A 126 -4.55 -18.21 11.70
N ALA A 127 -4.09 -18.01 10.48
CA ALA A 127 -3.35 -16.80 10.12
C ALA A 127 -4.25 -15.56 10.28
N GLN A 128 -3.83 -14.63 11.12
CA GLN A 128 -4.55 -13.36 11.33
C GLN A 128 -3.88 -12.19 10.61
N ILE A 129 -2.56 -12.21 10.48
CA ILE A 129 -1.75 -11.19 9.80
C ILE A 129 -0.66 -11.88 9.00
N ALA A 130 -0.41 -11.38 7.79
CA ALA A 130 0.73 -11.78 6.98
C ALA A 130 1.36 -10.55 6.32
N THR A 131 2.69 -10.52 6.24
CA THR A 131 3.44 -9.48 5.55
C THR A 131 4.57 -10.09 4.73
N PRO A 132 4.86 -9.60 3.52
CA PRO A 132 5.96 -10.11 2.73
C PRO A 132 7.29 -9.62 3.32
N VAL A 133 8.27 -10.51 3.37
CA VAL A 133 9.64 -10.20 3.76
C VAL A 133 10.61 -10.66 2.68
N LEU A 134 11.71 -9.92 2.53
CA LEU A 134 12.78 -10.25 1.60
C LEU A 134 14.04 -10.64 2.35
N ARG A 135 14.62 -11.76 1.99
CA ARG A 135 15.95 -12.13 2.47
C ARG A 135 16.99 -11.31 1.69
N LEU A 136 17.78 -10.52 2.41
CA LEU A 136 18.87 -9.77 1.79
C LEU A 136 20.01 -10.73 1.39
N ASP A 137 20.54 -10.55 0.20
CA ASP A 137 21.81 -11.15 -0.17
C ASP A 137 22.99 -10.49 0.57
N THR A 138 24.18 -11.05 0.44
CA THR A 138 25.37 -10.55 1.15
C THR A 138 25.73 -9.11 0.78
N ILE A 139 25.50 -8.70 -0.46
CA ILE A 139 25.83 -7.35 -0.95
C ILE A 139 24.82 -6.35 -0.38
N ALA A 140 23.53 -6.63 -0.51
CA ALA A 140 22.46 -5.79 0.02
C ALA A 140 22.54 -5.69 1.55
N LEU A 141 22.89 -6.78 2.27
CA LEU A 141 23.07 -6.77 3.72
C LEU A 141 24.23 -5.86 4.15
N LYS A 142 25.36 -5.90 3.43
CA LYS A 142 26.51 -5.01 3.72
C LYS A 142 26.13 -3.54 3.51
N ALA A 143 25.48 -3.22 2.39
CA ALA A 143 25.01 -1.87 2.11
C ALA A 143 24.01 -1.39 3.17
N PHE A 144 23.05 -2.22 3.56
CA PHE A 144 22.08 -1.93 4.59
C PHE A 144 22.70 -1.67 5.98
N LYS A 145 23.70 -2.47 6.38
CA LYS A 145 24.44 -2.26 7.62
C LYS A 145 25.23 -0.95 7.60
N LEU A 146 25.88 -0.63 6.47
CA LEU A 146 26.61 0.61 6.29
C LEU A 146 25.68 1.83 6.36
N ASP A 147 24.51 1.78 5.72
CA ASP A 147 23.54 2.87 5.80
C ASP A 147 23.06 3.09 7.23
N ARG A 148 22.79 2.02 7.98
CA ARG A 148 22.42 2.13 9.41
C ARG A 148 23.54 2.72 10.27
N SER A 149 24.79 2.31 10.07
CA SER A 149 25.93 2.89 10.80
C SER A 149 26.12 4.39 10.52
N ASN A 150 25.68 4.85 9.35
CA ASN A 150 25.69 6.25 8.94
C ASN A 150 24.40 7.01 9.35
N GLY A 151 23.55 6.43 10.20
CA GLY A 151 22.28 7.05 10.65
C GLY A 151 21.17 7.05 9.59
N ARG A 152 21.35 6.37 8.47
CA ARG A 152 20.32 6.24 7.44
C ARG A 152 19.43 5.04 7.78
N VAL A 153 18.18 5.32 8.17
CA VAL A 153 17.21 4.27 8.47
C VAL A 153 16.39 4.00 7.21
N GLY A 154 16.72 2.94 6.50
CA GLY A 154 16.00 2.49 5.31
C GLY A 154 15.54 1.05 5.45
N GLY A 155 14.31 0.82 5.85
CA GLY A 155 13.71 -0.51 5.93
C GLY A 155 13.56 -1.06 7.35
N THR A 156 12.52 -1.84 7.52
CA THR A 156 12.19 -2.59 8.74
C THR A 156 12.83 -3.97 8.67
N THR A 157 13.35 -4.46 9.80
CA THR A 157 13.89 -5.82 9.92
C THR A 157 12.90 -6.73 10.60
N VAL A 158 12.87 -8.00 10.20
CA VAL A 158 12.10 -9.07 10.82
C VAL A 158 13.02 -9.93 11.65
N VAL A 159 12.55 -10.30 12.83
CA VAL A 159 13.18 -11.30 13.71
C VAL A 159 12.27 -12.53 13.68
N PHE A 160 12.85 -13.70 13.55
CA PHE A 160 12.14 -14.97 13.64
C PHE A 160 12.38 -15.58 15.02
N ASP A 161 11.35 -16.17 15.58
CA ASP A 161 11.42 -16.96 16.82
C ASP A 161 12.14 -18.29 16.58
#